data_358fb35780b760ffc5c3c1996e05ed8e
#
_entry.id   358fb35780b760ffc5c3c1996e05ed8e
#
_cell.length_a   1.000
_cell.length_b   1.000
_cell.length_c   1.000
_cell.angle_alpha   90.00
_cell.angle_beta   90.00
_cell.angle_gamma   90.00
#
_symmetry.space_group_name_H-M   'P 1'
#
loop_
_entity.id
_entity.type
_entity.pdbx_description
1 polymer ?
#
loop_
_entity_poly.entity_id
_entity_poly.type
_entity_poly.pdbx_seq_one_letter_code
_entity_poly.pdbx_strand_id
1 'polypeptide(L)'
;DKSYGKSGKAVTTKQGYTYDRCRNVLTEKTNAAYQKKNQGKEHLYTTNYTYPAGTYPDSDGAFVCPVLTQESYSGAKTKNRMVSTMAANGVDYASISEQKSVNGGAYRTLTKTDFTYDEHGNETRGRVYPSYDTDGEKEVIHNDYTFNALGQQTQTKVTLTSAKTPSDNRSYVEEKTTYDSFGNEISYTDENGQTSKTSYDEETGEETETIRAVGTAYESKDKEYTSADGLKTMTVDAYGQVNISIQDGFGNTLISKDEAAGTWTESIYEYGSEDNGGSETEETEDDVNEEKEETSRLLEEKTYSF
;
A
#
# COMPACT_ATOMS: atom_id res chain seq x y z
N ASP A 1 6.56 0.65 27.29
CA ASP A 1 7.89 0.40 26.69
C ASP A 1 8.98 1.13 27.46
N LYS A 2 10.12 0.48 27.63
CA LYS A 2 11.32 1.07 28.21
C LYS A 2 12.39 1.17 27.14
N SER A 3 12.87 2.37 26.84
CA SER A 3 14.04 2.59 26.00
C SER A 3 15.15 3.25 26.83
N TYR A 4 16.40 2.98 26.46
CA TYR A 4 17.55 3.58 27.13
C TYR A 4 18.14 4.68 26.26
N GLY A 5 18.14 5.91 26.75
CA GLY A 5 18.81 7.02 26.09
C GLY A 5 20.35 6.89 26.17
N LYS A 6 21.09 7.72 25.41
CA LYS A 6 22.58 7.79 25.39
C LYS A 6 23.25 7.93 26.74
N SER A 7 22.49 8.26 27.80
CA SER A 7 22.98 8.41 29.20
C SER A 7 22.75 7.16 30.06
N GLY A 8 22.28 6.03 29.50
CA GLY A 8 21.96 4.83 30.27
C GLY A 8 20.74 4.93 31.19
N LYS A 9 20.00 6.04 31.17
CA LYS A 9 18.79 6.21 31.97
C LYS A 9 17.59 5.71 31.19
N ALA A 10 16.76 4.86 31.85
CA ALA A 10 15.54 4.35 31.26
C ALA A 10 14.53 5.48 31.02
N VAL A 11 14.00 5.56 29.80
CA VAL A 11 12.85 6.39 29.46
C VAL A 11 11.63 5.49 29.44
N THR A 12 10.62 5.82 30.24
CA THR A 12 9.37 5.06 30.32
C THR A 12 8.30 5.86 29.59
N THR A 13 7.72 5.26 28.55
CA THR A 13 6.53 5.79 27.87
C THR A 13 5.31 4.99 28.33
N LYS A 14 4.29 5.70 28.79
CA LYS A 14 3.00 5.09 29.13
C LYS A 14 1.95 5.54 28.15
N GLN A 15 1.16 4.59 27.64
CA GLN A 15 0.01 4.85 26.80
C GLN A 15 -1.27 4.39 27.53
N GLY A 16 -2.32 5.17 27.39
CA GLY A 16 -3.63 4.87 27.95
C GLY A 16 -4.71 5.20 26.94
N TYR A 17 -5.72 4.37 26.87
CA TYR A 17 -6.82 4.50 25.93
C TYR A 17 -8.16 4.47 26.66
N THR A 18 -9.15 5.19 26.12
CA THR A 18 -10.56 5.00 26.46
C THR A 18 -11.31 4.66 25.20
N TYR A 19 -12.36 3.86 25.34
CA TYR A 19 -13.12 3.32 24.22
C TYR A 19 -14.62 3.57 24.41
N ASP A 20 -15.33 3.64 23.30
CA ASP A 20 -16.78 3.53 23.31
C ASP A 20 -17.24 2.07 23.43
N ARG A 21 -18.57 1.82 23.43
CA ARG A 21 -19.13 0.47 23.48
C ARG A 21 -18.80 -0.39 22.23
N CYS A 22 -18.49 0.26 21.11
CA CYS A 22 -18.11 -0.40 19.85
C CYS A 22 -16.59 -0.61 19.73
N ARG A 23 -15.83 -0.36 20.81
CA ARG A 23 -14.37 -0.44 20.89
C ARG A 23 -13.62 0.59 20.05
N ASN A 24 -14.29 1.65 19.55
CA ASN A 24 -13.58 2.76 18.94
C ASN A 24 -12.81 3.55 20.01
N VAL A 25 -11.61 3.99 19.70
CA VAL A 25 -10.77 4.79 20.61
C VAL A 25 -11.39 6.18 20.77
N LEU A 26 -11.83 6.54 21.95
CA LEU A 26 -12.30 7.90 22.25
C LEU A 26 -11.16 8.83 22.64
N THR A 27 -10.21 8.32 23.40
CA THR A 27 -9.07 9.10 23.86
C THR A 27 -7.83 8.24 23.90
N GLU A 28 -6.74 8.76 23.37
CA GLU A 28 -5.40 8.25 23.55
C GLU A 28 -4.57 9.24 24.36
N LYS A 29 -3.85 8.77 25.36
CA LYS A 29 -2.93 9.56 26.17
C LYS A 29 -1.56 8.92 26.15
N THR A 30 -0.57 9.65 25.68
CA THR A 30 0.82 9.22 25.72
C THR A 30 1.60 10.12 26.65
N ASN A 31 2.22 9.54 27.67
CA ASN A 31 3.09 10.23 28.60
C ASN A 31 4.54 9.90 28.27
N ALA A 32 5.30 10.89 27.78
CA ALA A 32 6.71 10.75 27.47
C ALA A 32 7.57 11.52 28.49
N ALA A 33 8.37 10.79 29.25
CA ALA A 33 9.34 11.39 30.15
C ALA A 33 10.58 11.89 29.40
N TYR A 34 10.64 13.18 29.11
CA TYR A 34 11.79 13.83 28.49
C TYR A 34 12.82 14.26 29.54
N GLN A 35 13.96 13.57 29.67
CA GLN A 35 14.87 13.72 30.80
C GLN A 35 15.83 14.93 30.75
N LYS A 36 16.01 15.61 29.63
CA LYS A 36 17.12 16.58 29.52
C LYS A 36 16.77 18.06 29.44
N LYS A 37 15.60 18.44 28.98
CA LYS A 37 15.26 19.85 28.77
C LYS A 37 14.25 20.42 29.76
N ASN A 38 13.46 19.59 30.43
CA ASN A 38 12.33 20.02 31.23
C ASN A 38 12.39 19.58 32.71
N GLN A 39 13.57 19.33 33.25
CA GLN A 39 13.76 19.00 34.68
C GLN A 39 12.83 17.87 35.19
N GLY A 40 12.64 16.82 34.41
CA GLY A 40 11.83 15.67 34.80
C GLY A 40 10.32 15.89 34.70
N LYS A 41 9.85 16.97 34.06
CA LYS A 41 8.41 17.14 33.76
C LYS A 41 7.97 16.22 32.68
N GLU A 42 6.90 15.46 32.97
CA GLU A 42 6.24 14.59 32.00
C GLU A 42 5.49 15.43 30.96
N HIS A 43 5.71 15.15 29.67
CA HIS A 43 4.89 15.71 28.61
C HIS A 43 3.74 14.76 28.31
N LEU A 44 2.54 15.20 28.58
CA LEU A 44 1.33 14.49 28.26
C LEU A 44 0.83 14.92 26.88
N TYR A 45 0.81 14.00 25.93
CA TYR A 45 0.12 14.14 24.67
C TYR A 45 -1.26 13.50 24.78
N THR A 46 -2.27 14.22 24.37
CA THR A 46 -3.65 13.71 24.36
C THR A 46 -4.20 13.82 22.95
N THR A 47 -4.82 12.76 22.45
CA THR A 47 -5.60 12.78 21.23
C THR A 47 -7.01 12.33 21.56
N ASN A 48 -7.99 13.12 21.16
CA ASN A 48 -9.42 12.82 21.30
C ASN A 48 -10.02 12.56 19.91
N TYR A 49 -10.90 11.59 19.83
CA TYR A 49 -11.58 11.20 18.61
C TYR A 49 -13.10 11.34 18.77
N THR A 50 -13.79 11.72 17.70
CA THR A 50 -15.24 11.64 17.60
C THR A 50 -15.66 10.87 16.35
N TYR A 51 -16.82 10.26 16.42
CA TYR A 51 -17.36 9.39 15.38
C TYR A 51 -18.80 9.83 15.05
N PRO A 52 -19.37 9.43 13.90
CA PRO A 52 -20.77 9.68 13.58
C PRO A 52 -21.69 9.15 14.66
N ALA A 53 -22.75 9.90 14.96
CA ALA A 53 -23.81 9.41 15.84
C ALA A 53 -24.67 8.40 15.06
N GLY A 54 -24.79 7.17 15.56
CA GLY A 54 -25.60 6.14 14.94
C GLY A 54 -25.70 4.90 15.79
N THR A 55 -26.71 4.08 15.57
CA THR A 55 -26.77 2.72 16.05
C THR A 55 -25.93 1.84 15.15
N TYR A 56 -24.78 1.45 15.64
CA TYR A 56 -23.98 0.44 14.96
C TYR A 56 -24.64 -0.92 15.18
N PRO A 57 -24.72 -1.78 14.14
CA PRO A 57 -25.31 -3.09 14.32
C PRO A 57 -24.48 -3.88 15.35
N ASP A 58 -25.17 -4.56 16.28
CA ASP A 58 -24.59 -5.47 17.26
C ASP A 58 -24.09 -6.79 16.62
N SER A 59 -23.71 -6.77 15.35
CA SER A 59 -23.21 -7.95 14.68
C SER A 59 -21.70 -8.09 14.93
N ASP A 60 -21.26 -9.33 15.10
CA ASP A 60 -19.89 -9.76 15.37
C ASP A 60 -18.84 -9.38 14.28
N GLY A 61 -19.18 -8.49 13.36
CA GLY A 61 -18.28 -7.92 12.36
C GLY A 61 -17.52 -6.72 12.91
N ALA A 62 -16.22 -6.67 12.67
CA ALA A 62 -15.41 -5.50 12.95
C ALA A 62 -15.90 -4.32 12.08
N PHE A 63 -16.65 -3.41 12.67
CA PHE A 63 -17.11 -2.20 12.00
C PHE A 63 -16.12 -1.07 12.28
N VAL A 64 -15.44 -0.60 11.25
CA VAL A 64 -14.55 0.55 11.33
C VAL A 64 -15.38 1.82 11.20
N CYS A 65 -15.56 2.54 12.31
CA CYS A 65 -16.22 3.82 12.29
C CYS A 65 -15.30 4.90 11.71
N PRO A 66 -15.75 5.69 10.73
CA PRO A 66 -14.98 6.81 10.21
C PRO A 66 -14.78 7.89 11.30
N VAL A 67 -13.57 8.42 11.40
CA VAL A 67 -13.24 9.45 12.39
C VAL A 67 -13.74 10.81 11.90
N LEU A 68 -14.63 11.46 12.64
CA LEU A 68 -15.09 12.82 12.30
C LEU A 68 -14.16 13.90 12.83
N THR A 69 -13.63 13.75 14.03
CA THR A 69 -12.60 14.66 14.53
C THR A 69 -11.49 13.90 15.23
N GLN A 70 -10.28 14.36 15.00
CA GLN A 70 -9.10 13.93 15.75
C GLN A 70 -8.40 15.19 16.27
N GLU A 71 -8.51 15.46 17.58
CA GLU A 71 -7.89 16.61 18.22
C GLU A 71 -6.67 16.16 19.03
N SER A 72 -5.48 16.67 18.69
CA SER A 72 -4.23 16.37 19.39
C SER A 72 -3.65 17.63 20.04
N TYR A 73 -3.20 17.51 21.28
CA TYR A 73 -2.55 18.61 21.99
C TYR A 73 -1.49 18.13 22.99
N SER A 74 -0.51 18.99 23.20
CA SER A 74 0.50 18.87 24.26
C SER A 74 0.47 20.13 25.10
N GLY A 75 -0.12 20.05 26.28
CA GLY A 75 -0.40 21.23 27.11
C GLY A 75 -1.55 22.09 26.56
N ALA A 76 -1.78 23.26 27.20
CA ALA A 76 -2.98 24.07 26.91
C ALA A 76 -2.83 25.08 25.76
N LYS A 77 -1.63 25.26 25.21
CA LYS A 77 -1.34 26.42 24.36
C LYS A 77 -1.51 26.21 22.86
N THR A 78 -1.36 24.98 22.37
CA THR A 78 -1.50 24.69 20.95
C THR A 78 -2.23 23.38 20.78
N LYS A 79 -3.24 23.40 19.94
CA LYS A 79 -4.03 22.24 19.57
C LYS A 79 -4.05 22.11 18.04
N ASN A 80 -3.87 20.90 17.53
CA ASN A 80 -4.09 20.57 16.15
C ASN A 80 -5.35 19.68 16.06
N ARG A 81 -6.15 19.88 15.02
CA ARG A 81 -7.36 19.11 14.82
C ARG A 81 -7.53 18.78 13.34
N MET A 82 -7.82 17.53 13.06
CA MET A 82 -8.40 17.10 11.80
C MET A 82 -9.93 17.07 11.97
N VAL A 83 -10.66 17.61 11.00
CA VAL A 83 -12.13 17.55 10.94
C VAL A 83 -12.52 16.98 9.60
N SER A 84 -13.34 15.93 9.62
CA SER A 84 -13.86 15.26 8.44
C SER A 84 -15.37 15.40 8.40
N THR A 85 -15.93 15.51 7.21
CA THR A 85 -17.39 15.40 6.96
C THR A 85 -17.65 14.19 6.09
N MET A 86 -18.75 13.50 6.34
CA MET A 86 -19.11 12.31 5.58
C MET A 86 -19.77 12.68 4.25
N ALA A 87 -19.48 11.88 3.23
CA ALA A 87 -20.21 11.89 1.97
C ALA A 87 -21.64 11.34 2.15
N ALA A 88 -22.48 11.54 1.16
CA ALA A 88 -23.87 11.10 1.22
C ALA A 88 -24.07 9.58 1.33
N ASN A 89 -23.08 8.81 0.90
CA ASN A 89 -23.08 7.34 1.02
C ASN A 89 -22.83 6.85 2.46
N GLY A 90 -22.42 7.75 3.38
CA GLY A 90 -22.19 7.42 4.79
C GLY A 90 -20.94 6.60 5.09
N VAL A 91 -20.12 6.32 4.10
CA VAL A 91 -18.89 5.51 4.20
C VAL A 91 -17.66 6.37 3.97
N ASP A 92 -17.65 7.17 2.91
CA ASP A 92 -16.53 7.99 2.49
C ASP A 92 -16.58 9.40 3.09
N TYR A 93 -15.48 10.12 3.03
CA TYR A 93 -15.40 11.49 3.44
C TYR A 93 -15.76 12.44 2.28
N ALA A 94 -16.65 13.41 2.53
CA ALA A 94 -16.89 14.51 1.61
C ALA A 94 -15.82 15.60 1.73
N SER A 95 -15.26 15.78 2.92
CA SER A 95 -14.14 16.69 3.13
C SER A 95 -13.30 16.33 4.34
N ILE A 96 -12.02 16.72 4.29
CA ILE A 96 -11.08 16.66 5.41
C ILE A 96 -10.40 18.02 5.53
N SER A 97 -10.29 18.55 6.75
CA SER A 97 -9.57 19.79 7.03
C SER A 97 -8.62 19.66 8.20
N GLU A 98 -7.41 20.20 8.05
CA GLU A 98 -6.47 20.36 9.15
C GLU A 98 -6.64 21.75 9.77
N GLN A 99 -6.74 21.79 11.07
CA GLN A 99 -7.01 23.02 11.82
C GLN A 99 -6.03 23.16 12.98
N LYS A 100 -5.72 24.40 13.33
CA LYS A 100 -4.84 24.72 14.45
C LYS A 100 -5.44 25.83 15.31
N SER A 101 -5.35 25.64 16.62
CA SER A 101 -5.62 26.67 17.63
C SER A 101 -4.33 27.00 18.35
N VAL A 102 -4.07 28.30 18.57
CA VAL A 102 -2.89 28.81 19.29
C VAL A 102 -3.35 29.61 20.49
N ASN A 103 -2.73 29.40 21.64
CA ASN A 103 -3.02 30.08 22.91
C ASN A 103 -4.49 29.98 23.36
N GLY A 104 -5.18 28.87 23.02
CA GLY A 104 -6.58 28.67 23.37
C GLY A 104 -7.56 29.50 22.54
N GLY A 105 -7.09 30.13 21.45
CA GLY A 105 -7.95 30.86 20.50
C GLY A 105 -8.79 29.95 19.63
N ALA A 106 -9.59 30.55 18.75
CA ALA A 106 -10.40 29.81 17.76
C ALA A 106 -9.52 28.95 16.85
N TYR A 107 -10.08 27.84 16.37
CA TYR A 107 -9.45 27.01 15.34
C TYR A 107 -9.41 27.76 14.01
N ARG A 108 -8.26 27.70 13.34
CA ARG A 108 -8.03 28.19 11.99
C ARG A 108 -7.74 26.99 11.10
N THR A 109 -8.45 26.88 9.99
CA THR A 109 -8.20 25.84 8.98
C THR A 109 -6.92 26.18 8.24
N LEU A 110 -5.98 25.26 8.21
CA LEU A 110 -4.69 25.41 7.52
C LEU A 110 -4.80 24.87 6.10
N THR A 111 -5.31 23.65 5.98
CA THR A 111 -5.50 22.94 4.71
C THR A 111 -6.93 22.39 4.65
N LYS A 112 -7.43 22.19 3.47
CA LYS A 112 -8.73 21.56 3.23
C LYS A 112 -8.63 20.66 2.00
N THR A 113 -9.31 19.53 2.03
CA THR A 113 -9.51 18.66 0.87
C THR A 113 -10.99 18.34 0.76
N ASP A 114 -11.57 18.51 -0.43
CA ASP A 114 -12.93 18.09 -0.75
C ASP A 114 -12.89 16.95 -1.75
N PHE A 115 -13.80 15.98 -1.60
CA PHE A 115 -13.90 14.79 -2.43
C PHE A 115 -15.25 14.72 -3.12
N THR A 116 -15.30 14.19 -4.32
CA THR A 116 -16.52 13.84 -5.04
C THR A 116 -16.43 12.42 -5.56
N TYR A 117 -17.55 11.72 -5.56
CA TYR A 117 -17.67 10.31 -5.90
C TYR A 117 -18.72 10.11 -6.98
N ASP A 118 -18.58 9.05 -7.76
CA ASP A 118 -19.64 8.58 -8.66
C ASP A 118 -20.68 7.73 -7.91
N GLU A 119 -21.63 7.19 -8.65
CA GLU A 119 -22.71 6.34 -8.10
C GLU A 119 -22.21 4.97 -7.61
N HIS A 120 -21.01 4.57 -8.00
CA HIS A 120 -20.34 3.32 -7.59
C HIS A 120 -19.44 3.50 -6.37
N GLY A 121 -19.23 4.76 -5.92
CA GLY A 121 -18.35 5.08 -4.80
C GLY A 121 -16.88 5.33 -5.21
N ASN A 122 -16.56 5.38 -6.50
CA ASN A 122 -15.22 5.75 -6.96
C ASN A 122 -15.01 7.26 -6.76
N GLU A 123 -13.88 7.67 -6.20
CA GLU A 123 -13.51 9.07 -6.12
C GLU A 123 -13.24 9.63 -7.53
N THR A 124 -14.09 10.54 -7.99
CA THR A 124 -13.95 11.18 -9.31
C THR A 124 -13.15 12.46 -9.26
N ARG A 125 -13.07 13.10 -8.11
CA ARG A 125 -12.29 14.32 -7.91
C ARG A 125 -11.87 14.54 -6.47
N GLY A 126 -10.59 14.88 -6.27
CA GLY A 126 -10.07 15.50 -5.06
C GLY A 126 -9.70 16.96 -5.31
N ARG A 127 -10.09 17.87 -4.41
CA ARG A 127 -9.68 19.29 -4.42
C ARG A 127 -8.89 19.58 -3.17
N VAL A 128 -7.62 19.85 -3.33
CA VAL A 128 -6.72 20.19 -2.22
C VAL A 128 -6.45 21.68 -2.20
N TYR A 129 -6.70 22.31 -1.06
CA TYR A 129 -6.44 23.72 -0.76
C TYR A 129 -5.27 23.80 0.22
N PRO A 130 -4.02 23.87 -0.25
CA PRO A 130 -2.82 23.69 0.59
C PRO A 130 -2.56 24.87 1.54
N SER A 131 -3.06 26.06 1.20
CA SER A 131 -2.86 27.30 1.95
C SER A 131 -4.20 27.94 2.35
N TYR A 132 -5.17 27.14 2.79
CA TYR A 132 -6.54 27.60 3.05
C TYR A 132 -6.61 28.74 4.06
N ASP A 133 -5.72 28.75 5.05
CA ASP A 133 -5.68 29.78 6.11
C ASP A 133 -5.28 31.18 5.62
N THR A 134 -4.52 31.28 4.53
CA THR A 134 -4.05 32.53 3.94
C THR A 134 -4.81 32.91 2.69
N ASP A 135 -5.22 31.95 1.91
CA ASP A 135 -5.73 32.13 0.54
C ASP A 135 -7.17 31.66 0.36
N GLY A 136 -7.71 30.90 1.32
CA GLY A 136 -9.02 30.28 1.18
C GLY A 136 -9.01 29.30 0.00
N GLU A 137 -9.92 29.46 -0.92
CA GLU A 137 -10.06 28.62 -2.12
C GLU A 137 -9.32 29.17 -3.36
N LYS A 138 -8.42 30.16 -3.20
CA LYS A 138 -7.75 30.82 -4.31
C LYS A 138 -6.58 30.02 -4.89
N GLU A 139 -6.05 29.10 -4.11
CA GLU A 139 -5.03 28.16 -4.54
C GLU A 139 -5.59 26.76 -4.37
N VAL A 140 -5.70 26.02 -5.48
CA VAL A 140 -6.32 24.70 -5.48
C VAL A 140 -5.61 23.76 -6.45
N ILE A 141 -5.42 22.53 -6.00
CA ILE A 141 -4.98 21.39 -6.79
C ILE A 141 -6.21 20.51 -7.00
N HIS A 142 -6.58 20.29 -8.25
CA HIS A 142 -7.63 19.34 -8.61
C HIS A 142 -6.96 18.06 -9.12
N ASN A 143 -7.36 16.93 -8.57
CA ASN A 143 -7.08 15.61 -9.11
C ASN A 143 -8.40 15.08 -9.66
N ASP A 144 -8.50 14.92 -10.96
CA ASP A 144 -9.66 14.34 -11.62
C ASP A 144 -9.32 12.91 -12.05
N TYR A 145 -10.16 11.95 -11.64
CA TYR A 145 -10.00 10.53 -11.92
C TYR A 145 -11.08 10.06 -12.88
N THR A 146 -10.72 9.21 -13.81
CA THR A 146 -11.67 8.54 -14.70
C THR A 146 -11.55 7.03 -14.58
N PHE A 147 -12.66 6.34 -14.76
CA PHE A 147 -12.77 4.89 -14.58
C PHE A 147 -13.40 4.26 -15.81
N ASN A 148 -13.08 3.00 -16.07
CA ASN A 148 -13.79 2.18 -17.04
C ASN A 148 -15.07 1.56 -16.39
N ALA A 149 -15.81 0.80 -17.19
CA ALA A 149 -17.04 0.15 -16.73
C ALA A 149 -16.82 -0.92 -15.64
N LEU A 150 -15.60 -1.38 -15.44
CA LEU A 150 -15.21 -2.34 -14.40
C LEU A 150 -14.75 -1.65 -13.11
N GLY A 151 -14.77 -0.29 -13.05
CA GLY A 151 -14.30 0.47 -11.89
C GLY A 151 -12.77 0.61 -11.81
N GLN A 152 -12.04 0.26 -12.87
CA GLN A 152 -10.59 0.44 -12.91
C GLN A 152 -10.24 1.85 -13.37
N GLN A 153 -9.31 2.49 -12.69
CA GLN A 153 -8.88 3.85 -12.99
C GLN A 153 -8.12 3.89 -14.31
N THR A 154 -8.61 4.71 -15.25
CA THR A 154 -8.03 4.86 -16.58
C THR A 154 -7.22 6.12 -16.77
N GLN A 155 -7.40 7.13 -15.92
CA GLN A 155 -6.64 8.37 -15.98
C GLN A 155 -6.68 9.14 -14.67
N THR A 156 -5.55 9.75 -14.32
CA THR A 156 -5.42 10.84 -13.36
C THR A 156 -5.03 12.11 -14.09
N LYS A 157 -5.83 13.17 -13.95
CA LYS A 157 -5.52 14.49 -14.46
C LYS A 157 -5.36 15.47 -13.31
N VAL A 158 -4.21 16.14 -13.27
CA VAL A 158 -3.91 17.16 -12.28
C VAL A 158 -4.10 18.56 -12.88
N THR A 159 -4.79 19.45 -12.14
CA THR A 159 -4.94 20.86 -12.49
C THR A 159 -4.54 21.71 -11.30
N LEU A 160 -3.53 22.54 -11.50
CA LEU A 160 -3.07 23.53 -10.53
C LEU A 160 -3.65 24.89 -10.87
N THR A 161 -4.30 25.54 -9.91
CA THR A 161 -4.85 26.88 -10.07
C THR A 161 -4.42 27.74 -8.89
N SER A 162 -3.81 28.89 -9.17
CA SER A 162 -3.44 29.88 -8.17
C SER A 162 -3.86 31.27 -8.63
N ALA A 163 -4.62 31.96 -7.79
CA ALA A 163 -4.96 33.35 -8.05
C ALA A 163 -3.81 34.30 -7.71
N LYS A 164 -2.83 33.85 -6.92
CA LYS A 164 -1.63 34.64 -6.58
C LYS A 164 -0.58 34.61 -7.69
N THR A 165 -0.40 33.45 -8.29
CA THR A 165 0.58 33.19 -9.35
C THR A 165 -0.13 32.55 -10.55
N PRO A 166 -0.93 33.32 -11.30
CA PRO A 166 -1.66 32.77 -12.45
C PRO A 166 -0.74 32.18 -13.54
N SER A 167 0.53 32.60 -13.58
CA SER A 167 1.57 32.02 -14.44
C SER A 167 1.87 30.56 -14.16
N ASP A 168 1.58 30.10 -12.96
CA ASP A 168 1.86 28.72 -12.52
C ASP A 168 0.66 27.80 -12.78
N ASN A 169 -0.45 28.34 -13.24
CA ASN A 169 -1.63 27.57 -13.60
C ASN A 169 -1.28 26.62 -14.74
N ARG A 170 -1.52 25.35 -14.50
CA ARG A 170 -1.25 24.28 -15.46
C ARG A 170 -2.20 23.12 -15.27
N SER A 171 -2.39 22.35 -16.32
CA SER A 171 -3.11 21.09 -16.29
C SER A 171 -2.36 20.06 -17.10
N TYR A 172 -2.21 18.86 -16.57
CA TYR A 172 -1.53 17.76 -17.22
C TYR A 172 -2.17 16.43 -16.83
N VAL A 173 -1.96 15.43 -17.65
CA VAL A 173 -2.30 14.05 -17.32
C VAL A 173 -1.10 13.48 -16.57
N GLU A 174 -1.32 13.04 -15.32
CA GLU A 174 -0.29 12.45 -14.48
C GLU A 174 -0.05 11.00 -14.88
N GLU A 175 -1.15 10.30 -15.14
CA GLU A 175 -1.10 8.92 -15.60
C GLU A 175 -2.29 8.58 -16.50
N LYS A 176 -2.08 7.64 -17.40
CA LYS A 176 -3.14 7.07 -18.22
C LYS A 176 -2.91 5.58 -18.41
N THR A 177 -3.93 4.78 -18.08
CA THR A 177 -3.89 3.33 -18.14
C THR A 177 -4.99 2.80 -19.06
N THR A 178 -4.69 1.78 -19.82
CA THR A 178 -5.69 1.03 -20.59
C THR A 178 -5.64 -0.44 -20.20
N TYR A 179 -6.80 -1.08 -20.22
CA TYR A 179 -6.99 -2.46 -19.80
C TYR A 179 -7.58 -3.29 -20.93
N ASP A 180 -7.32 -4.58 -20.92
CA ASP A 180 -8.00 -5.55 -21.77
C ASP A 180 -9.39 -5.92 -21.21
N SER A 181 -10.07 -6.85 -21.85
CA SER A 181 -11.41 -7.32 -21.43
C SER A 181 -11.38 -8.18 -20.16
N PHE A 182 -10.22 -8.66 -19.73
CA PHE A 182 -10.02 -9.44 -18.51
C PHE A 182 -9.63 -8.55 -17.32
N GLY A 183 -9.31 -7.29 -17.59
CA GLY A 183 -8.89 -6.32 -16.58
C GLY A 183 -7.38 -6.21 -16.38
N ASN A 184 -6.58 -6.83 -17.25
CA ASN A 184 -5.12 -6.69 -17.22
C ASN A 184 -4.69 -5.34 -17.81
N GLU A 185 -3.69 -4.69 -17.21
CA GLU A 185 -3.12 -3.45 -17.72
C GLU A 185 -2.30 -3.70 -18.98
N ILE A 186 -2.78 -3.23 -20.13
CA ILE A 186 -2.10 -3.40 -21.42
C ILE A 186 -1.29 -2.18 -21.85
N SER A 187 -1.50 -1.02 -21.23
CA SER A 187 -0.68 0.17 -21.48
C SER A 187 -0.76 1.14 -20.32
N TYR A 188 0.38 1.68 -19.95
CA TYR A 188 0.54 2.75 -18.96
C TYR A 188 1.33 3.91 -19.57
N THR A 189 0.87 5.14 -19.35
CA THR A 189 1.58 6.36 -19.77
C THR A 189 1.76 7.27 -18.55
N ASP A 190 2.99 7.68 -18.26
CA ASP A 190 3.34 8.55 -17.16
C ASP A 190 3.14 10.04 -17.45
N GLU A 191 3.43 10.90 -16.47
CA GLU A 191 3.32 12.37 -16.57
C GLU A 191 4.23 13.00 -17.64
N ASN A 192 5.31 12.31 -18.03
CA ASN A 192 6.25 12.74 -19.07
C ASN A 192 5.82 12.28 -20.47
N GLY A 193 4.71 11.53 -20.56
CA GLY A 193 4.23 10.96 -21.80
C GLY A 193 4.99 9.68 -22.20
N GLN A 194 5.81 9.11 -21.32
CA GLN A 194 6.46 7.84 -21.58
C GLN A 194 5.45 6.71 -21.43
N THR A 195 5.36 5.88 -22.46
CA THR A 195 4.40 4.78 -22.48
C THR A 195 5.12 3.44 -22.35
N SER A 196 4.58 2.57 -21.51
CA SER A 196 4.86 1.15 -21.48
C SER A 196 3.65 0.35 -21.99
N LYS A 197 3.91 -0.85 -22.50
CA LYS A 197 2.87 -1.79 -22.95
C LYS A 197 3.19 -3.18 -22.44
N THR A 198 2.15 -3.89 -22.00
CA THR A 198 2.23 -5.27 -21.55
C THR A 198 1.29 -6.11 -22.39
N SER A 199 1.76 -7.28 -22.80
CA SER A 199 0.96 -8.29 -23.51
C SER A 199 0.82 -9.52 -22.61
N TYR A 200 -0.33 -10.16 -22.68
CA TYR A 200 -0.67 -11.34 -21.88
C TYR A 200 -1.03 -12.51 -22.78
N ASP A 201 -0.79 -13.71 -22.30
CA ASP A 201 -1.31 -14.93 -22.90
C ASP A 201 -2.83 -15.02 -22.65
N GLU A 202 -3.59 -15.28 -23.70
CA GLU A 202 -5.06 -15.30 -23.61
C GLU A 202 -5.62 -16.53 -22.86
N GLU A 203 -4.84 -17.61 -22.74
CA GLU A 203 -5.27 -18.86 -22.09
C GLU A 203 -4.89 -18.88 -20.61
N THR A 204 -3.69 -18.39 -20.29
CA THR A 204 -3.15 -18.43 -18.91
C THR A 204 -3.31 -17.10 -18.17
N GLY A 205 -3.42 -15.99 -18.89
CA GLY A 205 -3.41 -14.64 -18.32
C GLY A 205 -2.02 -14.18 -17.85
N GLU A 206 -0.98 -14.92 -18.17
CA GLU A 206 0.40 -14.57 -17.81
C GLU A 206 0.97 -13.50 -18.74
N GLU A 207 1.86 -12.67 -18.20
CA GLU A 207 2.58 -11.65 -18.97
C GLU A 207 3.55 -12.33 -19.95
N THR A 208 3.51 -11.91 -21.23
CA THR A 208 4.37 -12.47 -22.29
C THR A 208 5.39 -11.47 -22.83
N GLU A 209 5.09 -10.20 -22.85
CA GLU A 209 6.00 -9.14 -23.29
C GLU A 209 5.72 -7.83 -22.59
N THR A 210 6.78 -7.17 -22.11
CA THR A 210 6.71 -5.77 -21.65
C THR A 210 7.61 -4.92 -22.52
N ILE A 211 7.04 -3.85 -23.10
CA ILE A 211 7.75 -2.84 -23.88
C ILE A 211 7.77 -1.54 -23.08
N ARG A 212 8.95 -1.02 -22.75
CA ARG A 212 9.12 0.24 -22.05
C ARG A 212 9.54 1.34 -23.01
N ALA A 213 9.19 2.59 -22.69
CA ALA A 213 9.52 3.78 -23.46
C ALA A 213 9.15 3.67 -24.96
N VAL A 214 7.94 3.15 -25.22
CA VAL A 214 7.40 2.84 -26.56
C VAL A 214 7.57 4.01 -27.54
N GLY A 215 8.14 3.74 -28.71
CA GLY A 215 8.33 4.71 -29.78
C GLY A 215 9.45 5.72 -29.56
N THR A 216 10.27 5.55 -28.53
CA THR A 216 11.44 6.41 -28.24
C THR A 216 12.75 5.74 -28.64
N ALA A 217 13.86 6.50 -28.60
CA ALA A 217 15.21 5.94 -28.79
C ALA A 217 15.66 5.01 -27.63
N TYR A 218 14.89 4.97 -26.55
CA TYR A 218 15.17 4.16 -25.35
C TYR A 218 14.17 3.00 -25.21
N GLU A 219 13.43 2.69 -26.29
CA GLU A 219 12.51 1.56 -26.30
C GLU A 219 13.27 0.27 -25.97
N SER A 220 12.76 -0.46 -24.99
CA SER A 220 13.29 -1.76 -24.58
C SER A 220 12.18 -2.78 -24.46
N LYS A 221 12.50 -4.06 -24.70
CA LYS A 221 11.53 -5.16 -24.70
C LYS A 221 12.06 -6.30 -23.84
N ASP A 222 11.26 -6.67 -22.87
CA ASP A 222 11.46 -7.90 -22.10
C ASP A 222 10.36 -8.89 -22.51
N LYS A 223 10.71 -10.16 -22.62
CA LYS A 223 9.77 -11.24 -22.96
C LYS A 223 9.86 -12.34 -21.92
N GLU A 224 8.71 -12.90 -21.60
CA GLU A 224 8.58 -14.05 -20.74
C GLU A 224 7.78 -15.15 -21.46
N TYR A 225 8.22 -16.36 -21.28
CA TYR A 225 7.58 -17.57 -21.84
C TYR A 225 7.48 -18.59 -20.72
N THR A 226 6.27 -19.00 -20.40
CA THR A 226 6.01 -20.06 -19.43
C THR A 226 5.40 -21.26 -20.17
N SER A 227 5.88 -22.47 -19.83
CA SER A 227 5.28 -23.68 -20.37
C SER A 227 3.87 -23.91 -19.79
N ALA A 228 3.02 -24.64 -20.50
CA ALA A 228 1.63 -24.89 -20.10
C ALA A 228 1.49 -25.58 -18.71
N ASP A 229 2.52 -26.29 -18.27
CA ASP A 229 2.59 -26.90 -16.94
C ASP A 229 3.18 -25.96 -15.87
N GLY A 230 3.57 -24.73 -16.23
CA GLY A 230 4.16 -23.75 -15.34
C GLY A 230 5.61 -24.07 -14.88
N LEU A 231 6.16 -25.21 -15.31
CA LEU A 231 7.42 -25.71 -14.76
C LEU A 231 8.67 -25.17 -15.48
N LYS A 232 8.50 -24.55 -16.65
CA LYS A 232 9.60 -23.99 -17.42
C LYS A 232 9.32 -22.53 -17.72
N THR A 233 10.24 -21.67 -17.33
CA THR A 233 10.20 -20.24 -17.68
C THR A 233 11.44 -19.89 -18.49
N MET A 234 11.27 -18.99 -19.46
CA MET A 234 12.34 -18.39 -20.22
C MET A 234 12.09 -16.89 -20.29
N THR A 235 13.04 -16.10 -19.85
CA THR A 235 13.00 -14.64 -20.00
C THR A 235 14.05 -14.19 -20.99
N VAL A 236 13.69 -13.19 -21.82
CA VAL A 236 14.63 -12.51 -22.72
C VAL A 236 14.59 -11.05 -22.34
N ASP A 237 15.70 -10.51 -21.84
CA ASP A 237 15.78 -9.12 -21.41
C ASP A 237 15.94 -8.15 -22.60
N ALA A 238 15.95 -6.86 -22.31
CA ALA A 238 16.07 -5.79 -23.27
C ALA A 238 17.39 -5.82 -24.09
N TYR A 239 18.39 -6.55 -23.64
CA TYR A 239 19.66 -6.75 -24.33
C TYR A 239 19.69 -8.04 -25.15
N GLY A 240 18.60 -8.81 -25.10
CA GLY A 240 18.49 -10.10 -25.76
C GLY A 240 19.15 -11.25 -24.98
N GLN A 241 19.50 -11.03 -23.71
CA GLN A 241 20.06 -12.08 -22.85
C GLN A 241 18.94 -13.02 -22.38
N VAL A 242 19.23 -14.31 -22.44
CA VAL A 242 18.24 -15.35 -22.18
C VAL A 242 18.52 -16.00 -20.82
N ASN A 243 17.52 -15.96 -19.94
CA ASN A 243 17.51 -16.73 -18.70
C ASN A 243 16.48 -17.85 -18.81
N ILE A 244 16.80 -19.02 -18.29
CA ILE A 244 15.92 -20.19 -18.29
C ILE A 244 15.87 -20.75 -16.87
N SER A 245 14.67 -21.09 -16.41
CA SER A 245 14.45 -21.85 -15.18
C SER A 245 13.57 -23.05 -15.49
N ILE A 246 13.96 -24.21 -15.00
CA ILE A 246 13.16 -25.43 -15.05
C ILE A 246 13.00 -25.93 -13.63
N GLN A 247 11.75 -26.11 -13.23
CA GLN A 247 11.39 -26.57 -11.89
C GLN A 247 10.74 -27.96 -11.96
N ASP A 248 10.72 -28.66 -10.84
CA ASP A 248 9.91 -29.87 -10.65
C ASP A 248 8.50 -29.50 -10.14
N GLY A 249 7.64 -30.51 -9.96
CA GLY A 249 6.30 -30.33 -9.43
C GLY A 249 6.24 -29.88 -7.97
N PHE A 250 7.36 -29.83 -7.24
CA PHE A 250 7.47 -29.34 -5.87
C PHE A 250 8.03 -27.91 -5.79
N GLY A 251 8.31 -27.29 -6.94
CA GLY A 251 8.86 -25.93 -7.03
C GLY A 251 10.37 -25.84 -6.86
N ASN A 252 11.08 -26.97 -6.82
CA ASN A 252 12.56 -26.96 -6.77
C ASN A 252 13.13 -26.66 -8.15
N THR A 253 14.11 -25.77 -8.25
CA THR A 253 14.80 -25.45 -9.49
C THR A 253 15.78 -26.57 -9.86
N LEU A 254 15.49 -27.28 -10.94
CA LEU A 254 16.35 -28.36 -11.48
C LEU A 254 17.46 -27.81 -12.38
N ILE A 255 17.12 -26.84 -13.21
CA ILE A 255 18.05 -26.20 -14.15
C ILE A 255 17.81 -24.69 -14.11
N SER A 256 18.87 -23.92 -14.01
CA SER A 256 18.84 -22.48 -14.29
C SER A 256 19.97 -22.09 -15.24
N LYS A 257 19.67 -21.24 -16.21
CA LYS A 257 20.64 -20.59 -17.09
C LYS A 257 20.56 -19.09 -16.90
N ASP A 258 21.68 -18.44 -16.63
CA ASP A 258 21.84 -17.00 -16.61
C ASP A 258 22.87 -16.60 -17.67
N GLU A 259 22.38 -16.06 -18.79
CA GLU A 259 23.25 -15.67 -19.91
C GLU A 259 24.07 -14.43 -19.58
N ALA A 260 23.52 -13.50 -18.75
CA ALA A 260 24.24 -12.32 -18.29
C ALA A 260 25.44 -12.68 -17.41
N ALA A 261 25.26 -13.67 -16.54
CA ALA A 261 26.34 -14.20 -15.71
C ALA A 261 27.25 -15.21 -16.45
N GLY A 262 26.85 -15.68 -17.63
CA GLY A 262 27.54 -16.73 -18.37
C GLY A 262 27.57 -18.05 -17.63
N THR A 263 26.48 -18.37 -16.92
CA THR A 263 26.42 -19.56 -16.07
C THR A 263 25.18 -20.40 -16.33
N TRP A 264 25.28 -21.68 -16.11
CA TRP A 264 24.13 -22.54 -15.94
C TRP A 264 24.33 -23.47 -14.74
N THR A 265 23.26 -23.82 -14.05
CA THR A 265 23.30 -24.63 -12.83
C THR A 265 22.35 -25.81 -12.98
N GLU A 266 22.79 -26.99 -12.60
CA GLU A 266 21.97 -28.20 -12.46
C GLU A 266 21.89 -28.55 -10.98
N SER A 267 20.69 -28.84 -10.49
CA SER A 267 20.40 -29.23 -9.10
C SER A 267 19.70 -30.57 -9.07
N ILE A 268 20.12 -31.45 -8.17
CA ILE A 268 19.52 -32.76 -7.95
C ILE A 268 18.93 -32.80 -6.55
N TYR A 269 17.69 -33.23 -6.47
CA TYR A 269 16.96 -33.33 -5.20
C TYR A 269 16.60 -34.78 -4.87
N GLU A 270 16.60 -35.10 -3.59
CA GLU A 270 16.01 -36.30 -3.03
C GLU A 270 14.63 -35.96 -2.51
N TYR A 271 13.64 -36.78 -2.85
CA TYR A 271 12.26 -36.62 -2.41
C TYR A 271 11.95 -37.74 -1.41
N GLY A 272 11.44 -37.38 -0.25
CA GLY A 272 11.07 -38.30 0.81
C GLY A 272 9.89 -37.79 1.60
N SER A 273 9.09 -38.71 2.12
CA SER A 273 8.21 -38.41 3.26
C SER A 273 9.06 -38.51 4.51
N GLU A 274 9.11 -37.49 5.37
CA GLU A 274 9.63 -37.66 6.71
C GLU A 274 8.77 -38.68 7.43
N ASP A 275 9.31 -39.91 7.56
CA ASP A 275 8.80 -40.87 8.50
C ASP A 275 9.19 -40.33 9.89
N ASN A 276 8.33 -39.52 10.49
CA ASN A 276 8.45 -39.18 11.90
C ASN A 276 8.39 -40.48 12.67
N GLY A 277 9.59 -41.03 12.97
CA GLY A 277 9.76 -42.21 13.79
C GLY A 277 9.12 -41.99 15.17
N GLY A 278 7.81 -42.08 15.17
CA GLY A 278 7.01 -42.11 16.37
C GLY A 278 7.31 -43.41 17.12
N SER A 279 7.96 -43.28 18.26
CA SER A 279 7.95 -44.31 19.33
C SER A 279 6.54 -44.88 19.48
N GLU A 280 6.44 -46.19 19.31
CA GLU A 280 5.24 -46.96 19.60
C GLU A 280 4.73 -46.63 21.03
N THR A 281 3.67 -45.83 21.11
CA THR A 281 2.81 -45.78 22.28
C THR A 281 1.37 -45.90 21.80
N GLU A 282 0.73 -46.90 22.32
CA GLU A 282 -0.66 -47.40 22.20
C GLU A 282 -1.69 -46.45 21.58
N GLU A 283 -2.41 -47.05 20.61
CA GLU A 283 -3.55 -46.54 19.87
C GLU A 283 -4.64 -45.96 20.79
N THR A 284 -5.00 -44.68 20.55
CA THR A 284 -6.36 -44.22 20.75
C THR A 284 -6.87 -43.73 19.38
N GLU A 285 -7.91 -44.39 18.90
CA GLU A 285 -8.66 -44.04 17.70
C GLU A 285 -9.25 -42.62 17.87
N ASP A 286 -8.63 -41.63 17.25
CA ASP A 286 -9.28 -40.43 16.77
C ASP A 286 -8.57 -40.03 15.48
N ASP A 287 -9.27 -40.23 14.35
CA ASP A 287 -8.90 -39.89 12.99
C ASP A 287 -8.58 -38.41 12.87
N VAL A 288 -7.32 -38.05 12.95
CA VAL A 288 -6.83 -36.79 12.36
C VAL A 288 -6.04 -37.14 11.11
N ASN A 289 -6.56 -36.79 9.96
CA ASN A 289 -5.86 -36.81 8.69
C ASN A 289 -4.61 -35.90 8.81
N GLU A 290 -3.49 -36.45 9.22
CA GLU A 290 -2.20 -35.79 9.08
C GLU A 290 -1.83 -35.85 7.58
N GLU A 291 -1.97 -34.72 6.89
CA GLU A 291 -1.33 -34.54 5.58
C GLU A 291 0.17 -34.74 5.76
N LYS A 292 0.70 -35.81 5.15
CA LYS A 292 2.15 -36.02 5.10
C LYS A 292 2.78 -34.88 4.31
N GLU A 293 3.53 -34.03 4.95
CA GLU A 293 4.35 -33.03 4.24
C GLU A 293 5.41 -33.76 3.42
N GLU A 294 5.28 -33.70 2.10
CA GLU A 294 6.29 -34.16 1.18
C GLU A 294 7.45 -33.18 1.20
N THR A 295 8.62 -33.65 1.65
CA THR A 295 9.83 -32.83 1.76
C THR A 295 10.80 -33.13 0.61
N SER A 296 11.47 -32.10 0.10
CA SER A 296 12.56 -32.25 -0.86
C SER A 296 13.86 -31.76 -0.23
N ARG A 297 14.95 -32.45 -0.49
CA ARG A 297 16.29 -32.11 -0.03
C ARG A 297 17.27 -32.00 -1.21
N LEU A 298 17.94 -30.87 -1.34
CA LEU A 298 19.02 -30.70 -2.32
C LEU A 298 20.17 -31.64 -2.00
N LEU A 299 20.53 -32.51 -2.95
CA LEU A 299 21.66 -33.44 -2.86
C LEU A 299 22.92 -32.88 -3.51
N GLU A 300 22.79 -32.33 -4.69
CA GLU A 300 23.93 -31.85 -5.48
C GLU A 300 23.53 -30.62 -6.30
N GLU A 301 24.43 -29.66 -6.38
CA GLU A 301 24.33 -28.52 -7.28
C GLU A 301 25.64 -28.35 -8.03
N LYS A 302 25.59 -28.25 -9.35
CA LYS A 302 26.73 -28.02 -10.21
C LYS A 302 26.49 -26.76 -11.05
N THR A 303 27.42 -25.82 -10.94
CA THR A 303 27.42 -24.61 -11.77
C THR A 303 28.53 -24.69 -12.81
N TYR A 304 28.17 -24.42 -14.04
CA TYR A 304 29.07 -24.40 -15.20
C TYR A 304 29.14 -22.96 -15.74
N SER A 305 30.29 -22.56 -16.27
CA SER A 305 30.44 -21.32 -17.03
C SER A 305 30.58 -21.59 -18.52
N PHE A 306 30.07 -20.70 -19.39
CA PHE A 306 30.17 -20.81 -20.86
C PHE A 306 30.58 -19.49 -21.53
#